data_f83a4a7f06138da91b1ed1e7582cebbb
#
_entry.id   f83a4a7f06138da91b1ed1e7582cebbb
#
_cell.length_a   1.000
_cell.length_b   1.000
_cell.length_c   1.000
_cell.angle_alpha   90.00
_cell.angle_beta   90.00
_cell.angle_gamma   90.00
#
_symmetry.space_group_name_H-M   'P 1'
#
loop_
_entity.id
_entity.type
_entity.pdbx_description
1 polymer ?
#
loop_
_entity_poly.entity_id
_entity_poly.type
_entity_poly.pdbx_seq_one_letter_code
_entity_poly.pdbx_strand_id
1 'polypeptide(L)'
;MTSIQYKIDINASLDNVFEYYNIKQAWPKDIVKESESLSDSNKNEEGSEMKVKGEYMGREDEMILEVTEKEQNKRLITKQKEGPFKSWTSIQEFQNGSNSNKTHVQHVINYELPTTGKIANIFTGNQAEDKLKQGIEQAANTVKQKLEAQMH
;
A
#
# COMPACT_ATOMS: atom_id res chain seq x y z
N MET A 1 12.10 -0.41 -14.21
CA MET A 1 11.22 -0.52 -13.01
C MET A 1 11.64 0.48 -11.96
N THR A 2 10.68 1.17 -11.38
CA THR A 2 10.93 2.16 -10.33
C THR A 2 10.54 1.59 -8.98
N SER A 3 11.36 1.84 -7.96
CA SER A 3 11.12 1.37 -6.60
C SER A 3 11.06 2.56 -5.65
N ILE A 4 10.02 2.60 -4.83
CA ILE A 4 9.83 3.61 -3.80
C ILE A 4 9.83 2.92 -2.45
N GLN A 5 10.54 3.49 -1.47
CA GLN A 5 10.62 2.93 -0.13
C GLN A 5 10.27 3.99 0.91
N TYR A 6 9.58 3.57 1.96
CA TYR A 6 9.30 4.40 3.11
C TYR A 6 9.30 3.56 4.37
N LYS A 7 9.97 4.03 5.40
CA LYS A 7 10.07 3.35 6.69
C LYS A 7 9.43 4.20 7.78
N ILE A 8 8.71 3.55 8.68
CA ILE A 8 8.07 4.24 9.79
C ILE A 8 8.09 3.35 11.04
N ASP A 9 8.27 3.98 12.20
CA ASP A 9 8.13 3.33 13.50
C ASP A 9 6.79 3.73 14.11
N ILE A 10 6.02 2.73 14.55
CA ILE A 10 4.71 2.92 15.14
C ILE A 10 4.76 2.42 16.58
N ASN A 11 4.30 3.26 17.52
CA ASN A 11 4.25 2.90 18.94
C ASN A 11 3.00 2.05 19.21
N ALA A 12 3.03 0.82 18.73
CA ALA A 12 1.99 -0.18 18.89
C ALA A 12 2.63 -1.57 18.72
N SER A 13 2.00 -2.59 19.27
CA SER A 13 2.52 -3.94 19.15
C SER A 13 2.50 -4.45 17.71
N LEU A 14 3.41 -5.37 17.42
CA LEU A 14 3.50 -5.98 16.09
C LEU A 14 2.18 -6.63 15.68
N ASP A 15 1.51 -7.33 16.60
CA ASP A 15 0.20 -7.94 16.31
C ASP A 15 -0.84 -6.90 15.90
N ASN A 16 -0.92 -5.79 16.62
CA ASN A 16 -1.90 -4.75 16.35
C ASN A 16 -1.61 -4.03 15.04
N VAL A 17 -0.34 -3.75 14.77
CA VAL A 17 0.06 -3.08 13.51
C VAL A 17 -0.24 -3.99 12.32
N PHE A 18 0.19 -5.25 12.38
CA PHE A 18 -0.05 -6.19 11.29
C PHE A 18 -1.55 -6.37 11.02
N GLU A 19 -2.34 -6.54 12.07
CA GLU A 19 -3.79 -6.73 11.94
C GLU A 19 -4.46 -5.52 11.30
N TYR A 20 -4.02 -4.30 11.64
CA TYR A 20 -4.56 -3.10 11.01
C TYR A 20 -4.32 -3.09 9.51
N TYR A 21 -3.09 -3.39 9.08
CA TYR A 21 -2.76 -3.44 7.66
C TYR A 21 -3.51 -4.58 6.95
N ASN A 22 -3.71 -5.69 7.64
CA ASN A 22 -4.39 -6.85 7.07
C ASN A 22 -5.87 -6.59 6.82
N ILE A 23 -6.51 -5.79 7.68
CA ILE A 23 -7.94 -5.49 7.57
C ILE A 23 -8.18 -4.24 6.73
N LYS A 24 -7.48 -3.15 7.05
CA LYS A 24 -7.80 -1.83 6.49
C LYS A 24 -6.88 -1.36 5.40
N GLN A 25 -5.70 -1.90 5.32
CA GLN A 25 -4.62 -1.50 4.40
C GLN A 25 -4.32 0.01 4.40
N ALA A 26 -3.05 0.34 4.28
CA ALA A 26 -2.60 1.72 4.15
C ALA A 26 -2.41 2.04 2.67
N TRP A 27 -3.47 2.55 2.05
CA TRP A 27 -3.40 2.98 0.65
C TRP A 27 -2.91 4.43 0.58
N PRO A 28 -2.16 4.78 -0.48
CA PRO A 28 -1.79 6.19 -0.70
C PRO A 28 -3.04 7.04 -0.87
N LYS A 29 -3.30 7.94 0.06
CA LYS A 29 -4.55 8.71 0.11
C LYS A 29 -4.77 9.65 -1.07
N ASP A 30 -3.69 10.20 -1.62
CA ASP A 30 -3.79 11.07 -2.78
C ASP A 30 -4.17 10.33 -4.05
N ILE A 31 -4.11 9.02 -4.02
CA ILE A 31 -4.32 8.18 -5.19
C ILE A 31 -5.63 7.40 -5.06
N VAL A 32 -5.87 6.79 -3.89
CA VAL A 32 -7.02 5.91 -3.69
C VAL A 32 -8.19 6.67 -3.08
N LYS A 33 -9.30 6.74 -3.81
CA LYS A 33 -10.54 7.36 -3.34
C LYS A 33 -11.50 6.35 -2.75
N GLU A 34 -11.59 5.15 -3.33
CA GLU A 34 -12.48 4.09 -2.87
C GLU A 34 -11.81 2.73 -2.99
N SER A 35 -12.12 1.84 -2.08
CA SER A 35 -11.67 0.46 -2.16
C SER A 35 -12.82 -0.48 -1.82
N GLU A 36 -12.87 -1.62 -2.50
CA GLU A 36 -13.92 -2.63 -2.33
C GLU A 36 -13.30 -4.02 -2.39
N SER A 37 -13.61 -4.85 -1.40
CA SER A 37 -13.16 -6.23 -1.41
C SER A 37 -14.01 -7.04 -2.40
N LEU A 38 -13.34 -7.79 -3.27
CA LEU A 38 -14.00 -8.72 -4.21
C LEU A 38 -14.04 -10.14 -3.66
N SER A 39 -13.50 -10.36 -2.48
CA SER A 39 -13.48 -11.66 -1.81
C SER A 39 -14.44 -11.63 -0.61
N ASP A 40 -14.91 -12.81 -0.19
CA ASP A 40 -15.88 -12.93 0.89
C ASP A 40 -15.32 -12.59 2.28
N SER A 41 -14.01 -12.49 2.42
CA SER A 41 -13.34 -12.19 3.68
C SER A 41 -13.06 -10.71 3.83
N ASN A 42 -13.26 -10.18 5.04
CA ASN A 42 -12.88 -8.81 5.39
C ASN A 42 -11.36 -8.68 5.62
N LYS A 43 -10.65 -9.79 5.68
CA LYS A 43 -9.21 -9.83 5.88
C LYS A 43 -8.51 -10.20 4.58
N ASN A 44 -7.29 -9.72 4.43
CA ASN A 44 -6.48 -10.06 3.28
C ASN A 44 -5.86 -11.44 3.49
N GLU A 45 -6.26 -12.39 2.68
CA GLU A 45 -5.69 -13.72 2.61
C GLU A 45 -5.04 -13.90 1.25
N GLU A 46 -4.10 -14.82 1.12
CA GLU A 46 -3.49 -15.13 -0.18
C GLU A 46 -4.59 -15.49 -1.18
N GLY A 47 -4.55 -14.84 -2.34
CA GLY A 47 -5.56 -15.00 -3.38
C GLY A 47 -6.73 -14.03 -3.27
N SER A 48 -6.86 -13.28 -2.17
CA SER A 48 -7.91 -12.28 -2.05
C SER A 48 -7.70 -11.15 -3.06
N GLU A 49 -8.81 -10.65 -3.61
CA GLU A 49 -8.78 -9.57 -4.59
C GLU A 49 -9.51 -8.35 -4.06
N MET A 50 -9.05 -7.19 -4.47
CA MET A 50 -9.61 -5.91 -4.07
C MET A 50 -9.65 -4.98 -5.26
N LYS A 51 -10.78 -4.29 -5.44
CA LYS A 51 -10.92 -3.26 -6.45
C LYS A 51 -10.67 -1.91 -5.81
N VAL A 52 -9.75 -1.15 -6.38
CA VAL A 52 -9.35 0.14 -5.85
C VAL A 52 -9.61 1.19 -6.91
N LYS A 53 -10.41 2.18 -6.58
CA LYS A 53 -10.67 3.33 -7.46
C LYS A 53 -9.90 4.53 -6.97
N GLY A 54 -9.26 5.21 -7.88
CA GLY A 54 -8.50 6.38 -7.53
C GLY A 54 -8.01 7.14 -8.72
N GLU A 55 -7.22 8.16 -8.45
CA GLU A 55 -6.58 8.95 -9.47
C GLU A 55 -5.14 8.47 -9.63
N TYR A 56 -4.87 7.87 -10.79
CA TYR A 56 -3.55 7.36 -11.13
C TYR A 56 -3.02 8.17 -12.29
N MET A 57 -1.85 8.78 -12.12
CA MET A 57 -1.19 9.54 -13.17
C MET A 57 -2.11 10.62 -13.80
N GLY A 58 -2.88 11.32 -12.96
CA GLY A 58 -3.77 12.38 -13.42
C GLY A 58 -5.09 11.93 -14.01
N ARG A 59 -5.41 10.63 -13.95
CA ARG A 59 -6.66 10.07 -14.50
C ARG A 59 -7.35 9.23 -13.44
N GLU A 60 -8.69 9.28 -13.43
CA GLU A 60 -9.46 8.33 -12.63
C GLU A 60 -9.42 6.98 -13.33
N ASP A 61 -9.10 5.95 -12.57
CA ASP A 61 -9.03 4.58 -13.07
C ASP A 61 -9.29 3.60 -11.95
N GLU A 62 -9.44 2.35 -12.30
CA GLU A 62 -9.64 1.26 -11.35
C GLU A 62 -8.46 0.30 -11.43
N MET A 63 -8.08 -0.23 -10.28
CA MET A 63 -7.03 -1.23 -10.18
C MET A 63 -7.59 -2.43 -9.41
N ILE A 64 -7.39 -3.63 -9.95
CA ILE A 64 -7.68 -4.85 -9.22
C ILE A 64 -6.36 -5.38 -8.67
N LEU A 65 -6.31 -5.49 -7.35
CA LEU A 65 -5.13 -5.95 -6.63
C LEU A 65 -5.39 -7.33 -6.04
N GLU A 66 -4.38 -8.15 -6.04
CA GLU A 66 -4.42 -9.50 -5.47
C GLU A 66 -3.35 -9.63 -4.39
N VAL A 67 -3.73 -10.19 -3.24
CA VAL A 67 -2.76 -10.52 -2.20
C VAL A 67 -2.04 -11.79 -2.63
N THR A 68 -0.76 -11.66 -2.96
CA THR A 68 0.04 -12.78 -3.46
C THR A 68 0.82 -13.49 -2.37
N GLU A 69 1.10 -12.79 -1.25
CA GLU A 69 1.77 -13.38 -0.10
C GLU A 69 1.30 -12.72 1.18
N LYS A 70 1.02 -13.54 2.18
CA LYS A 70 0.73 -13.08 3.54
C LYS A 70 1.48 -13.97 4.51
N GLU A 71 2.41 -13.39 5.25
CA GLU A 71 3.12 -14.08 6.32
C GLU A 71 2.84 -13.32 7.61
N GLN A 72 2.19 -13.99 8.56
CA GLN A 72 1.70 -13.36 9.79
C GLN A 72 2.82 -12.61 10.52
N ASN A 73 2.56 -11.33 10.82
CA ASN A 73 3.48 -10.44 11.53
C ASN A 73 4.82 -10.19 10.82
N LYS A 74 4.95 -10.56 9.54
CA LYS A 74 6.19 -10.39 8.79
C LYS A 74 6.00 -9.63 7.48
N ARG A 75 5.04 -10.04 6.65
CA ARG A 75 4.97 -9.51 5.30
C ARG A 75 3.59 -9.61 4.69
N LEU A 76 3.23 -8.57 3.94
CA LEU A 76 2.08 -8.57 3.04
C LEU A 76 2.56 -8.12 1.66
N ILE A 77 2.25 -8.89 0.62
CA ILE A 77 2.56 -8.51 -0.76
C ILE A 77 1.27 -8.49 -1.57
N THR A 78 1.06 -7.38 -2.27
CA THR A 78 -0.11 -7.17 -3.11
C THR A 78 0.36 -6.80 -4.51
N LYS A 79 -0.21 -7.42 -5.53
CA LYS A 79 0.14 -7.14 -6.93
C LYS A 79 -1.07 -6.68 -7.71
N GLN A 80 -0.83 -5.81 -8.69
CA GLN A 80 -1.86 -5.44 -9.66
C GLN A 80 -2.16 -6.63 -10.56
N LYS A 81 -3.43 -7.02 -10.61
CA LYS A 81 -3.93 -8.01 -11.54
C LYS A 81 -4.42 -7.33 -12.82
N GLU A 82 -5.12 -6.22 -12.65
CA GLU A 82 -5.58 -5.37 -13.75
C GLU A 82 -5.46 -3.91 -13.31
N GLY A 83 -5.06 -3.02 -14.20
CA GLY A 83 -4.98 -1.62 -13.85
C GLY A 83 -4.11 -0.81 -14.81
N PRO A 84 -3.87 0.47 -14.46
CA PRO A 84 -3.20 1.41 -15.35
C PRO A 84 -1.69 1.23 -15.48
N PHE A 85 -1.06 0.52 -14.55
CA PHE A 85 0.38 0.31 -14.60
C PHE A 85 0.72 -0.90 -15.46
N LYS A 86 1.91 -0.90 -16.05
CA LYS A 86 2.43 -2.10 -16.69
C LYS A 86 2.67 -3.18 -15.65
N SER A 87 3.19 -2.80 -14.48
CA SER A 87 3.28 -3.66 -13.31
C SER A 87 3.23 -2.83 -12.04
N TRP A 88 2.72 -3.42 -10.98
CA TRP A 88 2.64 -2.80 -9.66
C TRP A 88 2.71 -3.88 -8.59
N THR A 89 3.62 -3.70 -7.64
CA THR A 89 3.74 -4.58 -6.48
C THR A 89 3.95 -3.74 -5.24
N SER A 90 3.13 -3.95 -4.23
CA SER A 90 3.25 -3.29 -2.93
C SER A 90 3.68 -4.32 -1.89
N ILE A 91 4.73 -4.01 -1.17
CA ILE A 91 5.29 -4.88 -0.14
C ILE A 91 5.31 -4.11 1.17
N GLN A 92 4.67 -4.67 2.21
CA GLN A 92 4.81 -4.17 3.57
C GLN A 92 5.53 -5.23 4.38
N GLU A 93 6.64 -4.84 5.01
CA GLU A 93 7.40 -5.72 5.88
C GLU A 93 7.34 -5.19 7.31
N PHE A 94 7.15 -6.09 8.27
CA PHE A 94 6.92 -5.76 9.66
C PHE A 94 7.94 -6.44 10.54
N GLN A 95 8.44 -5.73 11.55
CA GLN A 95 9.32 -6.32 12.55
C GLN A 95 9.21 -5.54 13.86
N ASN A 96 9.58 -6.19 14.96
CA ASN A 96 9.63 -5.52 16.25
C ASN A 96 10.64 -4.37 16.20
N GLY A 97 10.27 -3.24 16.79
CA GLY A 97 11.17 -2.13 16.98
C GLY A 97 12.09 -2.33 18.18
N SER A 98 12.40 -1.23 18.88
CA SER A 98 13.30 -1.28 20.03
C SER A 98 12.72 -2.01 21.24
N ASN A 99 11.40 -2.21 21.29
CA ASN A 99 10.73 -2.97 22.35
C ASN A 99 9.42 -3.56 21.80
N SER A 100 8.72 -4.35 22.65
CA SER A 100 7.50 -5.05 22.25
C SER A 100 6.31 -4.16 21.93
N ASN A 101 6.37 -2.87 22.31
CA ASN A 101 5.31 -1.90 22.04
C ASN A 101 5.64 -0.98 20.88
N LYS A 102 6.67 -1.31 20.12
CA LYS A 102 7.06 -0.55 18.95
C LYS A 102 7.24 -1.47 17.75
N THR A 103 6.72 -1.09 16.63
CA THR A 103 6.82 -1.86 15.38
C THR A 103 7.47 -1.01 14.30
N HIS A 104 8.40 -1.62 13.59
CA HIS A 104 9.02 -1.04 12.42
C HIS A 104 8.33 -1.56 11.17
N VAL A 105 7.84 -0.66 10.32
CA VAL A 105 7.17 -1.00 9.07
C VAL A 105 7.96 -0.42 7.91
N GLN A 106 8.24 -1.27 6.93
CA GLN A 106 8.85 -0.83 5.68
C GLN A 106 7.86 -1.02 4.55
N HIS A 107 7.59 0.07 3.83
CA HIS A 107 6.77 0.05 2.62
C HIS A 107 7.68 0.09 1.40
N VAL A 108 7.45 -0.80 0.47
CA VAL A 108 8.15 -0.80 -0.82
C VAL A 108 7.10 -0.93 -1.91
N ILE A 109 7.15 -0.02 -2.88
CA ILE A 109 6.31 -0.13 -4.08
C ILE A 109 7.24 -0.21 -5.28
N ASN A 110 7.10 -1.28 -6.04
CA ASN A 110 7.80 -1.47 -7.32
C ASN A 110 6.78 -1.34 -8.43
N TYR A 111 7.04 -0.46 -9.39
CA TYR A 111 6.08 -0.24 -10.47
C TYR A 111 6.78 0.06 -11.78
N GLU A 112 6.06 -0.18 -12.87
CA GLU A 112 6.43 0.22 -14.23
C GLU A 112 5.28 0.99 -14.84
N LEU A 113 5.60 2.11 -15.46
CA LEU A 113 4.62 2.87 -16.23
C LEU A 113 4.40 2.21 -17.59
N PRO A 114 3.18 2.30 -18.15
CA PRO A 114 2.94 1.79 -19.50
C PRO A 114 3.80 2.55 -20.50
N THR A 115 4.39 1.83 -21.45
CA THR A 115 5.24 2.41 -22.48
C THR A 115 4.41 3.02 -23.63
N THR A 116 3.14 2.66 -23.73
CA THR A 116 2.22 3.13 -24.77
C THR A 116 0.92 3.58 -24.13
N GLY A 117 0.24 4.53 -24.79
CA GLY A 117 -1.05 5.03 -24.35
C GLY A 117 -0.99 6.44 -23.79
N LYS A 118 -2.14 6.95 -23.39
CA LYS A 118 -2.31 8.35 -22.98
C LYS A 118 -1.56 8.68 -21.68
N ILE A 119 -1.37 7.71 -20.81
CA ILE A 119 -0.71 7.92 -19.52
C ILE A 119 0.78 8.21 -19.70
N ALA A 120 1.42 7.54 -20.66
CA ALA A 120 2.85 7.71 -20.91
C ALA A 120 3.23 9.15 -21.31
N ASN A 121 2.28 9.91 -21.83
CA ASN A 121 2.51 11.29 -22.31
C ASN A 121 2.17 12.37 -21.28
N ILE A 122 1.53 11.98 -20.17
CA ILE A 122 1.02 12.94 -19.18
C ILE A 122 2.04 13.20 -18.08
N PHE A 123 2.75 12.16 -17.64
CA PHE A 123 3.71 12.28 -16.55
C PHE A 123 5.08 11.76 -16.95
N THR A 124 6.11 12.50 -16.51
CA THR A 124 7.47 11.96 -16.48
C THR A 124 7.57 10.99 -15.28
N GLY A 125 8.53 10.08 -15.32
CA GLY A 125 8.73 9.13 -14.23
C GLY A 125 8.91 9.80 -12.87
N ASN A 126 9.57 10.96 -12.83
CA ASN A 126 9.83 11.71 -11.59
C ASN A 126 8.56 12.23 -10.93
N GLN A 127 7.61 12.70 -11.72
CA GLN A 127 6.34 13.20 -11.18
C GLN A 127 5.52 12.08 -10.55
N ALA A 128 5.48 10.93 -11.20
CA ALA A 128 4.78 9.75 -10.66
C ALA A 128 5.45 9.28 -9.36
N GLU A 129 6.77 9.22 -9.35
CA GLU A 129 7.54 8.80 -8.18
C GLU A 129 7.28 9.69 -6.98
N ASP A 130 7.35 11.02 -7.18
CA ASP A 130 7.12 11.98 -6.10
C ASP A 130 5.71 11.88 -5.53
N LYS A 131 4.71 11.76 -6.38
CA LYS A 131 3.31 11.66 -5.95
C LYS A 131 3.04 10.37 -5.18
N LEU A 132 3.57 9.26 -5.66
CA LEU A 132 3.41 7.98 -4.99
C LEU A 132 4.12 7.97 -3.64
N LYS A 133 5.31 8.56 -3.58
CA LYS A 133 6.07 8.64 -2.33
C LYS A 133 5.32 9.46 -1.27
N GLN A 134 4.78 10.60 -1.65
CA GLN A 134 3.97 11.43 -0.76
C GLN A 134 2.73 10.68 -0.27
N GLY A 135 2.07 9.96 -1.16
CA GLY A 135 0.89 9.18 -0.82
C GLY A 135 1.18 8.08 0.20
N ILE A 136 2.28 7.35 0.01
CA ILE A 136 2.71 6.30 0.96
C ILE A 136 3.02 6.92 2.32
N GLU A 137 3.73 8.02 2.33
CA GLU A 137 4.10 8.72 3.56
C GLU A 137 2.87 9.16 4.33
N GLN A 138 1.90 9.76 3.65
CA GLN A 138 0.64 10.19 4.27
C GLN A 138 -0.15 9.00 4.81
N ALA A 139 -0.24 7.92 4.05
CA ALA A 139 -0.96 6.72 4.46
C ALA A 139 -0.31 6.11 5.71
N ALA A 140 1.00 5.97 5.71
CA ALA A 140 1.74 5.40 6.84
C ALA A 140 1.58 6.25 8.10
N ASN A 141 1.67 7.59 7.96
CA ASN A 141 1.48 8.49 9.08
C ASN A 141 0.06 8.45 9.63
N THR A 142 -0.94 8.26 8.78
CA THR A 142 -2.32 8.12 9.23
C THR A 142 -2.51 6.85 10.05
N VAL A 143 -1.93 5.74 9.61
CA VAL A 143 -1.97 4.49 10.36
C VAL A 143 -1.31 4.66 11.73
N LYS A 144 -0.14 5.28 11.74
CA LYS A 144 0.58 5.58 12.98
C LYS A 144 -0.27 6.38 13.95
N GLN A 145 -0.88 7.47 13.49
CA GLN A 145 -1.71 8.32 14.34
C GLN A 145 -2.90 7.57 14.91
N LYS A 146 -3.57 6.76 14.09
CA LYS A 146 -4.74 6.00 14.53
C LYS A 146 -4.38 4.93 15.55
N LEU A 147 -3.31 4.19 15.32
CA LEU A 147 -2.90 3.13 16.22
C LEU A 147 -2.36 3.68 17.54
N GLU A 148 -1.59 4.76 17.49
CA GLU A 148 -1.05 5.38 18.71
C GLU A 148 -2.15 6.03 19.54
N ALA A 149 -3.17 6.58 18.92
CA ALA A 149 -4.32 7.14 19.63
C ALA A 149 -5.13 6.10 20.38
N GLN A 150 -5.20 4.86 19.87
CA GLN A 150 -5.93 3.77 20.51
C GLN A 150 -5.24 3.26 21.78
N MET A 151 -3.99 3.61 21.98
CA MET A 151 -3.22 3.14 23.13
C MET A 151 -3.29 4.08 24.35
N HIS A 152 -4.02 5.16 24.23
CA HIS A 152 -4.15 6.17 25.30
C HIS A 152 -5.54 6.17 25.92
#